data_2a89e11193bee58e813dede4444abcac
#
_entry.id   2a89e11193bee58e813dede4444abcac
#
_cell.length_a   1.000
_cell.length_b   1.000
_cell.length_c   1.000
_cell.angle_alpha   90.00
_cell.angle_beta   90.00
_cell.angle_gamma   90.00
#
_symmetry.space_group_name_H-M   'P 1'
#
loop_
_entity.id
_entity.type
_entity.pdbx_description
1 polymer ?
#
loop_
_entity_poly.entity_id
_entity_poly.type
_entity_poly.pdbx_seq_one_letter_code
_entity_poly.pdbx_strand_id
1 'polypeptide(L)' 'MFNAELISENELLDILNPILKSESVWKSHALLLMADYFEHNNNLIKSKDFLEEIVNSELVNNEIRIEAERRLKRKSSD' A
#
# COMPACT_ATOMS: atom_id res chain seq x y z
N MET A 1 -17.16 -6.23 9.11
CA MET A 1 -16.71 -5.97 7.74
C MET A 1 -15.90 -4.67 7.67
N PHE A 2 -14.76 -4.72 7.04
CA PHE A 2 -13.94 -3.53 6.88
C PHE A 2 -14.55 -2.59 5.83
N ASN A 3 -14.67 -1.34 6.19
CA ASN A 3 -15.18 -0.33 5.26
C ASN A 3 -14.28 0.89 5.32
N ALA A 4 -13.51 1.11 4.24
CA ALA A 4 -12.54 2.18 4.18
C ALA A 4 -13.16 3.57 4.32
N GLU A 5 -14.43 3.71 3.98
CA GLU A 5 -15.12 4.99 4.09
C GLU A 5 -15.41 5.40 5.55
N LEU A 6 -15.41 4.42 6.46
CA LEU A 6 -15.69 4.66 7.87
C LEU A 6 -14.43 4.78 8.71
N ILE A 7 -13.26 4.55 8.11
CA ILE A 7 -11.98 4.59 8.82
C ILE A 7 -11.17 5.77 8.30
N SER A 8 -10.72 6.62 9.20
CA SER A 8 -9.88 7.74 8.82
C SER A 8 -8.46 7.27 8.47
N GLU A 9 -7.74 8.10 7.74
CA GLU A 9 -6.35 7.83 7.39
C GLU A 9 -5.51 7.56 8.65
N ASN A 10 -5.69 8.37 9.69
CA ASN A 10 -4.94 8.23 10.93
C ASN A 10 -5.27 6.91 11.64
N GLU A 11 -6.52 6.51 11.64
CA GLU A 11 -6.91 5.26 12.26
C GLU A 11 -6.29 4.07 11.54
N LEU A 12 -6.29 4.10 10.22
CA LEU A 12 -5.70 3.02 9.44
C LEU A 12 -4.20 2.95 9.66
N LEU A 13 -3.52 4.08 9.69
CA LEU A 13 -2.09 4.13 9.97
C LEU A 13 -1.78 3.58 11.36
N ASP A 14 -2.60 3.91 12.35
CA ASP A 14 -2.39 3.38 13.71
C ASP A 14 -2.52 1.88 13.75
N ILE A 15 -3.49 1.33 13.04
CA ILE A 15 -3.71 -0.12 13.00
C ILE A 15 -2.53 -0.83 12.34
N LEU A 16 -2.03 -0.28 11.24
CA LEU A 16 -0.99 -0.93 10.47
C LEU A 16 0.43 -0.55 10.90
N ASN A 17 0.58 0.48 11.73
CA ASN A 17 1.88 0.99 12.11
C ASN A 17 2.83 -0.06 12.68
N PRO A 18 2.39 -0.94 13.58
CA PRO A 18 3.29 -1.99 14.10
C PRO A 18 3.82 -2.89 12.99
N ILE A 19 2.99 -3.19 12.00
CA ILE A 19 3.39 -4.03 10.87
C ILE A 19 4.34 -3.26 9.95
N LEU A 20 4.05 -1.99 9.70
CA LEU A 20 4.87 -1.16 8.83
C LEU A 20 6.26 -0.91 9.40
N LYS A 21 6.37 -0.87 10.72
CA LYS A 21 7.66 -0.67 11.38
C LYS A 21 8.47 -1.95 11.53
N SER A 22 7.84 -3.10 11.41
CA SER A 22 8.54 -4.36 11.53
C SER A 22 9.16 -4.77 10.20
N GLU A 23 10.21 -5.55 10.26
CA GLU A 23 10.84 -6.10 9.07
C GLU A 23 10.30 -7.51 8.83
N SER A 24 9.07 -7.58 8.35
CA SER A 24 8.42 -8.87 8.12
C SER A 24 7.80 -8.89 6.73
N VAL A 25 7.49 -10.12 6.29
CA VAL A 25 6.84 -10.30 4.98
C VAL A 25 5.45 -9.67 4.95
N TRP A 26 4.84 -9.49 6.11
CA TRP A 26 3.52 -8.87 6.20
C TRP A 26 3.55 -7.38 5.89
N LYS A 27 4.73 -6.77 5.94
CA LYS A 27 4.87 -5.35 5.63
C LYS A 27 4.41 -5.03 4.22
N SER A 28 4.76 -5.88 3.26
CA SER A 28 4.36 -5.64 1.87
C SER A 28 2.84 -5.72 1.72
N HIS A 29 2.19 -6.61 2.46
CA HIS A 29 0.72 -6.69 2.45
C HIS A 29 0.11 -5.42 3.03
N ALA A 30 0.66 -4.91 4.12
CA ALA A 30 0.18 -3.69 4.74
C ALA A 30 0.37 -2.49 3.82
N LEU A 31 1.50 -2.42 3.13
CA LEU A 31 1.75 -1.34 2.17
C LEU A 31 0.76 -1.38 1.01
N LEU A 32 0.45 -2.59 0.53
CA LEU A 32 -0.53 -2.73 -0.55
C LEU A 32 -1.92 -2.29 -0.08
N LEU A 33 -2.28 -2.64 1.15
CA LEU A 33 -3.55 -2.22 1.71
C LEU A 33 -3.63 -0.69 1.82
N MET A 34 -2.53 -0.06 2.22
CA MET A 34 -2.48 1.39 2.28
C MET A 34 -2.63 2.01 0.89
N ALA A 35 -1.97 1.42 -0.10
CA ALA A 35 -2.09 1.89 -1.47
C ALA A 35 -3.54 1.80 -1.96
N ASP A 36 -4.20 0.69 -1.65
CA ASP A 36 -5.61 0.51 -2.02
C ASP A 36 -6.50 1.56 -1.34
N TYR A 37 -6.25 1.81 -0.06
CA TYR A 37 -7.02 2.78 0.69
C TYR A 37 -6.92 4.18 0.07
N PHE A 38 -5.70 4.61 -0.25
CA PHE A 38 -5.51 5.93 -0.83
C PHE A 38 -6.05 6.01 -2.25
N GLU A 39 -5.94 4.93 -3.01
CA GLU A 39 -6.51 4.90 -4.35
C GLU A 39 -8.04 5.02 -4.30
N HIS A 40 -8.66 4.34 -3.34
CA HIS A 40 -10.10 4.40 -3.15
C HIS A 40 -10.56 5.82 -2.79
N ASN A 41 -9.73 6.56 -2.08
CA ASN A 41 -10.02 7.93 -1.67
C ASN A 41 -9.52 8.97 -2.68
N ASN A 42 -9.13 8.55 -3.87
CA ASN A 42 -8.64 9.42 -4.94
C ASN A 42 -7.35 10.15 -4.59
N ASN A 43 -6.59 9.64 -3.63
CA ASN A 43 -5.28 10.19 -3.30
C ASN A 43 -4.21 9.40 -4.03
N LEU A 44 -4.10 9.65 -5.33
CA LEU A 44 -3.24 8.86 -6.20
C LEU A 44 -1.75 9.07 -5.93
N ILE A 45 -1.39 10.24 -5.43
CA ILE A 45 0.01 10.53 -5.11
C ILE A 45 0.50 9.63 -3.97
N LYS A 46 -0.27 9.54 -2.89
CA LYS A 46 0.11 8.68 -1.77
C LYS A 46 0.02 7.21 -2.13
N SER A 47 -0.99 6.84 -2.93
CA SER A 47 -1.10 5.47 -3.41
C SER A 47 0.15 5.07 -4.18
N LYS A 48 0.61 5.93 -5.07
CA LYS A 48 1.81 5.68 -5.85
C LYS A 48 3.05 5.55 -4.94
N ASP A 49 3.16 6.42 -3.94
CA ASP A 49 4.28 6.37 -3.02
C ASP A 49 4.36 5.03 -2.30
N PHE A 50 3.23 4.51 -1.84
CA PHE A 50 3.21 3.20 -1.18
C PHE A 50 3.55 2.07 -2.14
N LEU A 51 3.09 2.16 -3.38
CA LEU A 51 3.42 1.14 -4.39
C LEU A 51 4.91 1.14 -4.68
N GLU A 52 5.52 2.31 -4.79
CA GLU A 52 6.95 2.41 -5.01
C GLU A 52 7.75 1.86 -3.85
N GLU A 53 7.27 2.07 -2.63
CA GLU A 53 7.92 1.52 -1.46
C GLU A 53 7.89 -0.01 -1.48
N ILE A 54 6.79 -0.60 -1.93
CA ILE A 54 6.70 -2.06 -2.10
C ILE A 54 7.77 -2.54 -3.08
N VAL A 55 7.87 -1.90 -4.23
CA VAL A 55 8.81 -2.33 -5.27
C VAL A 55 10.25 -2.22 -4.78
N ASN A 56 10.54 -1.23 -3.95
CA ASN A 56 11.89 -1.00 -3.45
C ASN A 56 12.23 -1.80 -2.18
N SER A 57 11.27 -2.54 -1.64
CA SER A 57 11.51 -3.33 -0.43
C SER A 57 12.27 -4.61 -0.75
N GLU A 58 13.25 -4.94 0.08
CA GLU A 58 14.03 -6.17 -0.09
C GLU A 58 13.27 -7.41 0.38
N LEU A 59 12.37 -7.26 1.34
CA LEU A 59 11.65 -8.38 1.92
C LEU A 59 10.24 -8.53 1.37
N VAL A 60 9.98 -7.96 0.20
CA VAL A 60 8.66 -7.99 -0.37
C VAL A 60 8.33 -9.37 -0.95
N ASN A 61 7.06 -9.76 -0.78
CA ASN A 61 6.52 -10.93 -1.46
C ASN A 61 6.54 -10.67 -2.97
N ASN A 62 7.01 -11.65 -3.74
CA ASN A 62 7.20 -11.48 -5.17
C ASN A 62 5.89 -11.18 -5.90
N GLU A 63 4.81 -11.83 -5.50
CA GLU A 63 3.51 -11.60 -6.12
C GLU A 63 3.02 -10.18 -5.85
N ILE A 64 3.25 -9.68 -4.66
CA ILE A 64 2.87 -8.32 -4.30
C ILE A 64 3.71 -7.31 -5.05
N ARG A 65 5.00 -7.61 -5.24
CA ARG A 65 5.86 -6.73 -6.04
C ARG A 65 5.34 -6.62 -7.47
N ILE A 66 4.99 -7.76 -8.08
CA ILE A 66 4.47 -7.77 -9.44
C ILE A 66 3.18 -6.96 -9.53
N GLU A 67 2.31 -7.12 -8.55
CA GLU A 67 1.06 -6.36 -8.52
C GLU A 67 1.33 -4.86 -8.39
N ALA A 68 2.27 -4.48 -7.54
CA ALA A 68 2.63 -3.08 -7.35
C ALA A 68 3.19 -2.49 -8.63
N GLU A 69 4.07 -3.22 -9.30
CA GLU A 69 4.63 -2.77 -10.57
C GLU A 69 3.55 -2.59 -11.63
N ARG A 70 2.60 -3.51 -11.68
CA ARG A 70 1.49 -3.42 -12.62
C ARG A 70 0.67 -2.17 -12.39
N ARG A 71 0.37 -1.88 -11.12
CA ARG A 71 -0.41 -0.69 -10.77
C ARG A 71 0.34 0.60 -11.09
N LEU A 72 1.65 0.60 -10.85
CA LEU A 72 2.47 1.76 -11.17
C LEU A 72 2.51 2.02 -12.67
N LYS A 73 2.64 0.98 -13.47
CA LYS A 73 2.63 1.11 -14.92
C LYS A 73 1.30 1.67 -15.42
N ARG A 74 0.20 1.20 -14.84
CA ARG A 74 -1.12 1.68 -15.22
C ARG A 74 -1.27 3.17 -14.94
N LYS A 75 -0.77 3.61 -13.79
CA LYS A 75 -0.83 5.03 -13.44
C LYS A 75 0.07 5.89 -14.30
N SER A 76 1.20 5.35 -14.72
CA SER A 76 2.18 6.10 -15.51
C SER A 76 1.79 6.22 -16.97
N SER A 77 0.96 5.32 -17.48
CA SER A 77 0.61 5.32 -18.91
C SER A 77 -0.52 6.28 -19.25
N ASP A 78 -1.03 6.98 -18.29
CA ASP A 78 -2.03 8.03 -18.55
C ASP A 78 -1.38 9.40 -18.85
#